data_a41cb9b6d827b910af40d11acd40d4c2
#
_entry.id   a41cb9b6d827b910af40d11acd40d4c2
#
_cell.length_a   1.000
_cell.length_b   1.000
_cell.length_c   1.000
_cell.angle_alpha   90.00
_cell.angle_beta   90.00
_cell.angle_gamma   90.00
#
_symmetry.space_group_name_H-M   'P 1'
#
loop_
_entity.id
_entity.type
_entity.pdbx_description
1 polymer ?
#
loop_
_entity_poly.entity_id
_entity_poly.type
_entity_poly.pdbx_seq_one_letter_code
_entity_poly.pdbx_strand_id
1 'polypeptide(L)'
;MQRDGYSAEELFISSQGLAYNDFIILPGYIDFAPDDVNLESNLTRNITLKRPLVASPMDTVTESGMAIALALMGGIGIIHYNNTIEEQAAEVRRVKRFENGFINDPIVLSPDHLIRHVDEIKEKYGFSGIPITVDGKQGSRLVGIVTNRDVDFETDRGRKISEVMSTGLQTAKQGIHLKEANEILKKSKKGKLPIVDDNGNLVSLMCRNDLLKNREYPNASKNSRKQLMVGASLSTQDEAKDRLDELVSAGVDVVIIDSAQGNSIYEIDMIKYIKKKYPDLDVIGGNVVTEEQCERLIKAGADSLRIGMGPGSICTTQTTMAVGRPQATAVFRCARYSRKYNIPVIADGGIANIGHIAKSVAIGASMAMMGSMFAGTQEAPGDYFYEQGVRLKRYRGMASIEAMERGGSKRYFAEDSKIKVAQGVSGAVVDKGSMFDYVPYLIQGLKHSFQDMGVKDIKTLHEMLYNGEMRFEKRSMSAQIEGGVHDMYSYKEPKYM
;
A
#
# COMPACT_ATOMS: atom_id res chain seq x y z
N MET A 1 -34.84 24.91 -12.45
CA MET A 1 -34.19 24.36 -13.64
C MET A 1 -33.90 22.89 -13.39
N GLN A 2 -34.25 22.03 -14.34
CA GLN A 2 -33.85 20.61 -14.28
C GLN A 2 -32.32 20.57 -14.50
N ARG A 3 -31.56 19.93 -13.62
CA ARG A 3 -30.11 19.82 -13.75
C ARG A 3 -29.77 18.83 -14.84
N ASP A 4 -28.77 19.11 -15.65
CA ASP A 4 -28.28 18.19 -16.67
C ASP A 4 -27.70 16.88 -16.08
N GLY A 5 -27.76 15.79 -16.86
CA GLY A 5 -27.27 14.48 -16.51
C GLY A 5 -28.05 13.79 -15.38
N TYR A 6 -27.48 12.71 -14.87
CA TYR A 6 -28.06 11.88 -13.81
C TYR A 6 -27.36 12.13 -12.47
N SER A 7 -28.10 12.08 -11.38
CA SER A 7 -27.48 11.87 -10.06
C SER A 7 -26.88 10.45 -9.98
N ALA A 8 -26.01 10.22 -9.03
CA ALA A 8 -25.47 8.88 -8.83
C ALA A 8 -26.55 7.85 -8.45
N GLU A 9 -27.55 8.26 -7.67
CA GLU A 9 -28.67 7.41 -7.30
C GLU A 9 -29.47 6.97 -8.55
N GLU A 10 -29.79 7.90 -9.46
CA GLU A 10 -30.51 7.60 -10.69
C GLU A 10 -29.71 6.67 -11.62
N LEU A 11 -28.40 6.87 -11.71
CA LEU A 11 -27.53 6.12 -12.63
C LEU A 11 -27.22 4.69 -12.12
N PHE A 12 -26.84 4.54 -10.86
CA PHE A 12 -26.30 3.28 -10.34
C PHE A 12 -27.31 2.36 -9.62
N ILE A 13 -28.54 2.84 -9.37
CA ILE A 13 -29.62 1.98 -8.81
C ILE A 13 -30.40 1.23 -9.90
N SER A 14 -30.19 1.56 -11.16
CA SER A 14 -30.80 0.82 -12.28
C SER A 14 -30.46 -0.68 -12.27
N SER A 15 -31.21 -1.48 -13.02
CA SER A 15 -30.95 -2.93 -13.21
C SER A 15 -29.70 -3.21 -14.03
N GLN A 16 -29.20 -2.25 -14.78
CA GLN A 16 -27.99 -2.38 -15.59
C GLN A 16 -26.73 -2.17 -14.74
N GLY A 17 -25.82 -3.14 -14.75
CA GLY A 17 -24.50 -3.00 -14.17
C GLY A 17 -23.58 -2.13 -15.03
N LEU A 18 -22.83 -1.20 -14.41
CA LEU A 18 -21.92 -0.26 -15.08
C LEU A 18 -20.48 -0.49 -14.64
N ALA A 19 -19.56 -0.48 -15.60
CA ALA A 19 -18.11 -0.37 -15.41
C ALA A 19 -17.67 1.10 -15.49
N TYR A 20 -16.38 1.39 -15.24
CA TYR A 20 -15.88 2.79 -15.28
C TYR A 20 -15.95 3.44 -16.68
N ASN A 21 -15.97 2.65 -17.76
CA ASN A 21 -16.10 3.19 -19.12
C ASN A 21 -17.52 3.59 -19.49
N ASP A 22 -18.53 3.05 -18.80
CA ASP A 22 -19.93 3.22 -19.16
C ASP A 22 -20.52 4.57 -18.74
N PHE A 23 -19.78 5.39 -18.03
CA PHE A 23 -20.22 6.72 -17.62
C PHE A 23 -19.07 7.74 -17.64
N ILE A 24 -19.43 9.01 -17.62
CA ILE A 24 -18.52 10.16 -17.44
C ILE A 24 -19.08 11.07 -16.36
N ILE A 25 -18.21 11.83 -15.70
CA ILE A 25 -18.57 12.85 -14.73
C ILE A 25 -18.73 14.17 -15.48
N LEU A 26 -19.82 14.90 -15.26
CA LEU A 26 -20.00 16.22 -15.86
C LEU A 26 -19.13 17.25 -15.13
N PRO A 27 -18.54 18.20 -15.85
CA PRO A 27 -17.61 19.18 -15.29
C PRO A 27 -18.30 20.13 -14.30
N GLY A 28 -17.55 20.53 -13.27
CA GLY A 28 -17.97 21.52 -12.28
C GLY A 28 -17.42 22.91 -12.55
N TYR A 29 -17.64 23.82 -11.60
CA TYR A 29 -17.10 25.18 -11.65
C TYR A 29 -15.71 25.24 -11.05
N ILE A 30 -14.75 25.81 -11.76
CA ILE A 30 -13.35 25.93 -11.34
C ILE A 30 -13.08 27.33 -10.80
N ASP A 31 -12.70 27.45 -9.51
CA ASP A 31 -12.28 28.69 -8.85
C ASP A 31 -10.95 28.54 -8.07
N PHE A 32 -10.19 27.46 -8.35
CA PHE A 32 -8.96 27.11 -7.63
C PHE A 32 -7.92 26.44 -8.54
N ALA A 33 -6.66 26.43 -8.11
CA ALA A 33 -5.59 25.72 -8.81
C ALA A 33 -5.53 24.23 -8.42
N PRO A 34 -4.96 23.35 -9.27
CA PRO A 34 -4.80 21.94 -8.94
C PRO A 34 -4.01 21.70 -7.64
N ASP A 35 -3.09 22.61 -7.29
CA ASP A 35 -2.29 22.48 -6.08
C ASP A 35 -3.09 22.67 -4.79
N ASP A 36 -4.24 23.33 -4.85
CA ASP A 36 -5.17 23.51 -3.73
C ASP A 36 -5.96 22.22 -3.41
N VAL A 37 -5.87 21.19 -4.28
CA VAL A 37 -6.59 19.92 -4.11
C VAL A 37 -5.93 19.08 -3.04
N ASN A 38 -6.70 18.72 -2.02
CA ASN A 38 -6.32 17.77 -0.97
C ASN A 38 -6.89 16.38 -1.26
N LEU A 39 -5.99 15.40 -1.47
CA LEU A 39 -6.33 14.01 -1.75
C LEU A 39 -6.27 13.10 -0.50
N GLU A 40 -6.25 13.68 0.70
CA GLU A 40 -6.28 12.92 1.94
C GLU A 40 -7.59 12.14 2.06
N SER A 41 -7.51 10.85 2.43
CA SER A 41 -8.67 9.98 2.52
C SER A 41 -8.46 8.83 3.51
N ASN A 42 -9.55 8.23 3.96
CA ASN A 42 -9.55 7.17 4.95
C ASN A 42 -9.36 5.79 4.31
N LEU A 43 -8.31 5.07 4.72
CA LEU A 43 -8.11 3.66 4.41
C LEU A 43 -9.05 2.78 5.21
N THR A 44 -9.14 3.06 6.52
CA THR A 44 -10.03 2.43 7.48
C THR A 44 -10.72 3.52 8.31
N ARG A 45 -11.59 3.16 9.24
CA ARG A 45 -12.19 4.15 10.16
C ARG A 45 -11.16 4.88 11.03
N ASN A 46 -9.96 4.29 11.23
CA ASN A 46 -8.93 4.82 12.14
C ASN A 46 -7.66 5.27 11.41
N ILE A 47 -7.45 4.85 10.17
CA ILE A 47 -6.25 5.15 9.38
C ILE A 47 -6.59 6.08 8.22
N THR A 48 -5.93 7.24 8.20
CA THR A 48 -6.01 8.21 7.11
C THR A 48 -4.71 8.27 6.35
N LEU A 49 -4.77 8.26 5.02
CA LEU A 49 -3.61 8.38 4.12
C LEU A 49 -3.64 9.71 3.37
N LYS A 50 -2.47 10.19 2.96
CA LYS A 50 -2.33 11.46 2.21
C LYS A 50 -2.76 11.34 0.74
N ARG A 51 -2.82 10.11 0.22
CA ARG A 51 -3.20 9.80 -1.17
C ARG A 51 -4.10 8.58 -1.21
N PRO A 52 -5.14 8.53 -2.05
CA PRO A 52 -6.11 7.44 -2.08
C PRO A 52 -5.60 6.24 -2.89
N LEU A 53 -4.34 5.86 -2.74
CA LEU A 53 -3.68 4.82 -3.54
C LEU A 53 -3.25 3.64 -2.67
N VAL A 54 -3.64 2.43 -3.09
CA VAL A 54 -3.30 1.17 -2.43
C VAL A 54 -2.73 0.18 -3.45
N ALA A 55 -1.59 -0.44 -3.15
CA ALA A 55 -1.06 -1.55 -3.96
C ALA A 55 -1.65 -2.88 -3.51
N SER A 56 -2.18 -3.65 -4.47
CA SER A 56 -2.87 -4.92 -4.24
C SER A 56 -1.94 -5.99 -3.67
N PRO A 57 -2.45 -6.89 -2.80
CA PRO A 57 -1.69 -8.00 -2.22
C PRO A 57 -1.48 -9.14 -3.22
N MET A 58 -0.61 -8.92 -4.19
CA MET A 58 -0.29 -9.88 -5.24
C MET A 58 1.22 -10.09 -5.32
N ASP A 59 1.66 -11.33 -5.52
CA ASP A 59 3.06 -11.72 -5.53
C ASP A 59 3.89 -11.17 -6.70
N THR A 60 3.26 -10.50 -7.64
CA THR A 60 3.88 -9.75 -8.73
C THR A 60 3.64 -8.23 -8.62
N VAL A 61 3.14 -7.75 -7.48
CA VAL A 61 2.83 -6.33 -7.26
C VAL A 61 3.45 -5.79 -5.98
N THR A 62 3.20 -6.43 -4.82
CA THR A 62 3.50 -5.81 -3.53
C THR A 62 4.33 -6.70 -2.60
N GLU A 63 5.60 -6.39 -2.52
CA GLU A 63 6.53 -6.72 -1.45
C GLU A 63 7.08 -5.43 -0.83
N SER A 64 8.12 -5.52 0.01
CA SER A 64 8.66 -4.36 0.74
C SER A 64 9.08 -3.19 -0.16
N GLY A 65 9.63 -3.45 -1.35
CA GLY A 65 10.04 -2.42 -2.30
C GLY A 65 8.87 -1.51 -2.71
N MET A 66 7.78 -2.13 -3.19
CA MET A 66 6.54 -1.43 -3.55
C MET A 66 5.89 -0.74 -2.34
N ALA A 67 5.82 -1.44 -1.20
CA ALA A 67 5.21 -0.90 0.01
C ALA A 67 5.95 0.34 0.53
N ILE A 68 7.29 0.33 0.51
CA ILE A 68 8.13 1.49 0.88
C ILE A 68 7.88 2.66 -0.08
N ALA A 69 7.97 2.43 -1.39
CA ALA A 69 7.82 3.48 -2.38
C ALA A 69 6.44 4.14 -2.28
N LEU A 70 5.37 3.34 -2.19
CA LEU A 70 4.02 3.88 -2.11
C LEU A 70 3.74 4.60 -0.79
N ALA A 71 4.25 4.07 0.34
CA ALA A 71 4.12 4.73 1.65
C ALA A 71 4.88 6.06 1.70
N LEU A 72 6.06 6.18 1.09
CA LEU A 72 6.79 7.45 0.96
C LEU A 72 5.97 8.50 0.21
N MET A 73 5.18 8.09 -0.78
CA MET A 73 4.35 8.98 -1.58
C MET A 73 2.92 9.18 -1.06
N GLY A 74 2.63 8.69 0.13
CA GLY A 74 1.37 8.97 0.83
C GLY A 74 0.26 7.94 0.64
N GLY A 75 0.52 6.85 -0.08
CA GLY A 75 -0.35 5.67 -0.17
C GLY A 75 0.05 4.55 0.79
N ILE A 76 -0.32 3.30 0.49
CA ILE A 76 0.05 2.11 1.26
C ILE A 76 0.16 0.88 0.36
N GLY A 77 1.16 0.03 0.63
CA GLY A 77 1.26 -1.31 0.03
C GLY A 77 0.73 -2.38 0.97
N ILE A 78 0.03 -3.36 0.41
CA ILE A 78 -0.46 -4.55 1.14
C ILE A 78 0.39 -5.74 0.71
N ILE A 79 1.21 -6.27 1.63
CA ILE A 79 2.09 -7.41 1.36
C ILE A 79 1.27 -8.68 1.22
N HIS A 80 1.51 -9.43 0.13
CA HIS A 80 0.82 -10.67 -0.16
C HIS A 80 1.20 -11.81 0.81
N TYR A 81 0.34 -12.84 0.91
CA TYR A 81 0.63 -14.04 1.72
C TYR A 81 1.02 -15.28 0.88
N ASN A 82 1.33 -15.12 -0.40
CA ASN A 82 1.81 -16.22 -1.26
C ASN A 82 3.30 -16.52 -1.01
N ASN A 83 3.65 -16.68 0.24
CA ASN A 83 4.99 -16.91 0.79
C ASN A 83 4.85 -17.56 2.18
N THR A 84 5.96 -17.91 2.82
CA THR A 84 5.95 -18.41 4.20
C THR A 84 5.58 -17.32 5.19
N ILE A 85 5.22 -17.71 6.42
CA ILE A 85 4.90 -16.77 7.51
C ILE A 85 6.11 -15.87 7.79
N GLU A 86 7.29 -16.48 7.87
CA GLU A 86 8.57 -15.81 8.15
C GLU A 86 8.93 -14.80 7.05
N GLU A 87 8.75 -15.18 5.77
CA GLU A 87 9.02 -14.30 4.63
C GLU A 87 8.11 -13.10 4.62
N GLN A 88 6.80 -13.27 4.82
CA GLN A 88 5.88 -12.15 4.87
C GLN A 88 6.18 -11.20 6.04
N ALA A 89 6.44 -11.75 7.22
CA ALA A 89 6.84 -10.97 8.39
C ALA A 89 8.18 -10.24 8.16
N ALA A 90 9.12 -10.85 7.45
CA ALA A 90 10.38 -10.19 7.07
C ALA A 90 10.16 -9.02 6.13
N GLU A 91 9.25 -9.15 5.14
CA GLU A 91 8.85 -8.04 4.26
C GLU A 91 8.26 -6.88 5.07
N VAL A 92 7.34 -7.15 6.00
CA VAL A 92 6.77 -6.13 6.90
C VAL A 92 7.88 -5.46 7.72
N ARG A 93 8.79 -6.25 8.32
CA ARG A 93 9.92 -5.70 9.11
C ARG A 93 10.83 -4.81 8.26
N ARG A 94 11.06 -5.13 6.96
CA ARG A 94 11.84 -4.27 6.06
C ARG A 94 11.19 -2.90 5.88
N VAL A 95 9.87 -2.84 5.69
CA VAL A 95 9.13 -1.57 5.60
C VAL A 95 9.24 -0.79 6.91
N LYS A 96 9.03 -1.46 8.05
CA LYS A 96 9.09 -0.83 9.37
C LYS A 96 10.47 -0.31 9.75
N ARG A 97 11.50 -0.97 9.28
CA ARG A 97 12.91 -0.57 9.50
C ARG A 97 13.42 0.43 8.46
N PHE A 98 12.63 0.70 7.42
CA PHE A 98 13.04 1.68 6.43
C PHE A 98 13.23 3.04 7.10
N GLU A 99 14.47 3.52 7.04
CA GLU A 99 14.91 4.74 7.71
C GLU A 99 14.18 5.96 7.16
N ASN A 100 13.34 6.57 8.00
CA ASN A 100 12.60 7.77 7.65
C ASN A 100 12.47 8.73 8.87
N GLY A 101 13.61 9.11 9.44
CA GLY A 101 13.72 10.00 10.61
C GLY A 101 14.40 9.32 11.78
N PHE A 102 13.73 9.20 12.93
CA PHE A 102 14.25 8.51 14.09
C PHE A 102 13.98 7.01 14.02
N ILE A 103 15.03 6.19 14.10
CA ILE A 103 14.93 4.74 14.23
C ILE A 103 14.72 4.44 15.71
N ASN A 104 13.50 4.16 16.11
CA ASN A 104 13.16 3.95 17.52
C ASN A 104 13.54 2.55 18.04
N ASP A 105 13.86 1.62 17.14
CA ASP A 105 14.30 0.25 17.46
C ASP A 105 15.52 -0.11 16.61
N PRO A 106 16.68 0.53 16.84
CA PRO A 106 17.89 0.23 16.09
C PRO A 106 18.41 -1.16 16.46
N ILE A 107 18.92 -1.89 15.46
CA ILE A 107 19.71 -3.09 15.75
C ILE A 107 20.97 -2.66 16.47
N VAL A 108 21.27 -3.33 17.58
CA VAL A 108 22.42 -3.05 18.44
C VAL A 108 23.28 -4.30 18.58
N LEU A 109 24.59 -4.10 18.78
CA LEU A 109 25.53 -5.16 19.12
C LEU A 109 26.25 -4.80 20.43
N SER A 110 26.93 -5.77 21.04
CA SER A 110 27.82 -5.52 22.18
C SER A 110 29.28 -5.44 21.73
N PRO A 111 30.17 -4.89 22.56
CA PRO A 111 31.61 -4.85 22.29
C PRO A 111 32.25 -6.22 22.05
N ASP A 112 31.65 -7.30 22.60
CA ASP A 112 32.14 -8.67 22.49
C ASP A 112 31.69 -9.40 21.21
N HIS A 113 30.75 -8.84 20.46
CA HIS A 113 30.41 -9.37 19.12
C HIS A 113 31.58 -9.23 18.15
N LEU A 114 31.57 -10.04 17.10
CA LEU A 114 32.62 -10.06 16.09
C LEU A 114 32.20 -9.28 14.83
N ILE A 115 33.15 -8.85 14.02
CA ILE A 115 32.91 -8.09 12.79
C ILE A 115 31.99 -8.86 11.82
N ARG A 116 32.08 -10.20 11.75
CA ARG A 116 31.18 -11.03 10.93
C ARG A 116 29.69 -10.79 11.23
N HIS A 117 29.32 -10.47 12.48
CA HIS A 117 27.93 -10.17 12.82
C HIS A 117 27.48 -8.82 12.21
N VAL A 118 28.41 -7.89 11.97
CA VAL A 118 28.13 -6.66 11.23
C VAL A 118 27.85 -6.98 9.76
N ASP A 119 28.62 -7.90 9.15
CA ASP A 119 28.40 -8.35 7.78
C ASP A 119 27.04 -9.07 7.63
N GLU A 120 26.70 -9.96 8.54
CA GLU A 120 25.40 -10.65 8.60
C GLU A 120 24.22 -9.65 8.67
N ILE A 121 24.35 -8.63 9.51
CA ILE A 121 23.34 -7.57 9.65
C ILE A 121 23.28 -6.74 8.36
N LYS A 122 24.43 -6.41 7.76
CA LYS A 122 24.51 -5.66 6.50
C LYS A 122 23.85 -6.43 5.35
N GLU A 123 24.14 -7.73 5.23
CA GLU A 123 23.57 -8.60 4.19
C GLU A 123 22.04 -8.76 4.38
N LYS A 124 21.62 -9.03 5.62
CA LYS A 124 20.21 -9.27 5.93
C LYS A 124 19.34 -8.01 5.92
N TYR A 125 19.89 -6.85 6.26
CA TYR A 125 19.11 -5.63 6.53
C TYR A 125 19.58 -4.38 5.77
N GLY A 126 20.75 -4.43 5.08
CA GLY A 126 21.26 -3.32 4.27
C GLY A 126 21.81 -2.13 5.07
N PHE A 127 21.98 -2.20 6.39
CA PHE A 127 22.45 -1.08 7.20
C PHE A 127 23.95 -0.95 7.20
N SER A 128 24.41 0.28 7.38
CA SER A 128 25.83 0.62 7.44
C SER A 128 26.23 1.37 8.71
N GLY A 129 25.52 1.16 9.81
CA GLY A 129 25.88 1.82 11.06
C GLY A 129 25.06 1.30 12.22
N ILE A 130 25.72 0.60 13.12
CA ILE A 130 25.12 -0.16 14.21
C ILE A 130 25.59 0.43 15.53
N PRO A 131 24.69 0.94 16.40
CA PRO A 131 25.03 1.35 17.76
C PRO A 131 25.52 0.16 18.58
N ILE A 132 26.50 0.40 19.43
CA ILE A 132 27.07 -0.58 20.34
C ILE A 132 26.68 -0.21 21.75
N THR A 133 25.99 -1.10 22.43
CA THR A 133 25.60 -0.96 23.84
C THR A 133 26.35 -1.97 24.70
N VAL A 134 26.42 -1.73 25.99
CA VAL A 134 27.23 -2.54 26.93
C VAL A 134 26.90 -4.04 26.81
N ASP A 135 25.64 -4.38 26.65
CA ASP A 135 25.13 -5.78 26.62
C ASP A 135 24.50 -6.20 25.30
N GLY A 136 24.55 -5.34 24.28
CA GLY A 136 23.93 -5.60 22.97
C GLY A 136 22.41 -5.50 22.97
N LYS A 137 21.80 -4.84 23.96
CA LYS A 137 20.35 -4.61 24.04
C LYS A 137 20.00 -3.14 23.88
N GLN A 138 18.87 -2.89 23.26
CA GLN A 138 18.29 -1.55 23.22
C GLN A 138 17.89 -1.11 24.63
N GLY A 139 17.95 0.19 24.91
CA GLY A 139 17.71 0.72 26.27
C GLY A 139 18.88 0.56 27.21
N SER A 140 19.98 -0.07 26.79
CA SER A 140 21.22 -0.14 27.56
C SER A 140 22.18 0.98 27.20
N ARG A 141 23.20 1.19 28.04
CA ARG A 141 24.18 2.28 27.91
C ARG A 141 24.92 2.19 26.58
N LEU A 142 24.91 3.27 25.82
CA LEU A 142 25.62 3.41 24.56
C LEU A 142 27.14 3.55 24.82
N VAL A 143 27.96 2.73 24.15
CA VAL A 143 29.43 2.74 24.29
C VAL A 143 30.16 3.02 22.99
N GLY A 144 29.53 2.80 21.85
CA GLY A 144 30.18 3.01 20.54
C GLY A 144 29.19 2.94 19.37
N ILE A 145 29.71 3.10 18.19
CA ILE A 145 29.04 2.83 16.91
C ILE A 145 30.02 2.17 15.96
N VAL A 146 29.55 1.20 15.17
CA VAL A 146 30.30 0.62 14.06
C VAL A 146 29.64 1.03 12.74
N THR A 147 30.43 1.52 11.79
CA THR A 147 29.99 1.87 10.44
C THR A 147 30.81 1.11 9.40
N ASN A 148 30.41 1.16 8.13
CA ASN A 148 31.22 0.55 7.06
C ASN A 148 32.67 1.03 7.07
N ARG A 149 32.93 2.31 7.37
CA ARG A 149 34.29 2.88 7.42
C ARG A 149 35.17 2.22 8.45
N ASP A 150 34.57 1.70 9.50
CA ASP A 150 35.29 1.04 10.61
C ASP A 150 35.67 -0.41 10.26
N VAL A 151 34.97 -1.04 9.28
CA VAL A 151 35.12 -2.48 8.98
C VAL A 151 35.44 -2.80 7.51
N ASP A 152 35.31 -1.86 6.56
CA ASP A 152 35.49 -2.15 5.12
C ASP A 152 36.92 -2.61 4.76
N PHE A 153 37.92 -2.14 5.50
CA PHE A 153 39.36 -2.50 5.27
C PHE A 153 39.84 -3.61 6.22
N GLU A 154 39.04 -4.06 7.15
CA GLU A 154 39.42 -5.12 8.07
C GLU A 154 39.27 -6.48 7.41
N THR A 155 40.33 -7.26 7.36
CA THR A 155 40.34 -8.58 6.72
C THR A 155 39.98 -9.70 7.70
N ASP A 156 40.32 -9.53 8.98
CA ASP A 156 39.99 -10.50 10.03
C ASP A 156 38.59 -10.23 10.58
N ARG A 157 37.61 -10.95 10.06
CA ARG A 157 36.21 -10.89 10.51
C ARG A 157 35.95 -11.54 11.89
N GLY A 158 36.97 -12.19 12.46
CA GLY A 158 36.96 -12.75 13.81
C GLY A 158 37.30 -11.77 14.92
N ARG A 159 37.74 -10.55 14.58
CA ARG A 159 38.06 -9.50 15.57
C ARG A 159 36.81 -9.02 16.30
N LYS A 160 36.98 -8.62 17.58
CA LYS A 160 35.90 -8.04 18.37
C LYS A 160 35.56 -6.62 17.91
N ILE A 161 34.26 -6.29 18.03
CA ILE A 161 33.75 -4.94 17.72
C ILE A 161 34.41 -3.87 18.59
N SER A 162 34.74 -4.19 19.85
CA SER A 162 35.46 -3.27 20.77
C SER A 162 36.79 -2.75 20.21
N GLU A 163 37.42 -3.47 19.29
CA GLU A 163 38.71 -3.10 18.72
C GLU A 163 38.59 -2.14 17.52
N VAL A 164 37.41 -2.10 16.88
CA VAL A 164 37.18 -1.35 15.65
C VAL A 164 36.11 -0.26 15.78
N MET A 165 35.25 -0.33 16.81
CA MET A 165 34.16 0.62 16.97
C MET A 165 34.65 2.05 17.21
N SER A 166 33.96 3.02 16.68
CA SER A 166 34.15 4.42 17.01
C SER A 166 33.54 4.73 18.37
N THR A 167 34.35 5.35 19.26
CA THR A 167 33.95 5.86 20.58
C THR A 167 33.95 7.39 20.57
N GLY A 168 33.55 8.05 21.65
CA GLY A 168 33.46 9.52 21.69
C GLY A 168 32.38 10.07 20.77
N LEU A 169 31.20 9.48 20.84
CA LEU A 169 30.09 9.75 19.93
C LEU A 169 29.46 11.12 20.18
N GLN A 170 29.11 11.80 19.10
CA GLN A 170 28.14 12.90 19.18
C GLN A 170 26.75 12.28 19.40
N THR A 171 26.13 12.62 20.51
CA THR A 171 24.78 12.15 20.88
C THR A 171 23.83 13.34 21.06
N ALA A 172 22.53 13.08 21.07
CA ALA A 172 21.52 14.05 21.45
C ALA A 172 20.56 13.42 22.48
N LYS A 173 19.87 14.26 23.26
CA LYS A 173 18.96 13.80 24.28
C LYS A 173 17.60 13.40 23.70
N GLN A 174 16.93 12.48 24.40
CA GLN A 174 15.55 12.10 24.13
C GLN A 174 14.64 13.35 24.14
N GLY A 175 13.70 13.42 23.19
CA GLY A 175 12.80 14.56 23.02
C GLY A 175 13.34 15.67 22.11
N ILE A 176 14.57 15.55 21.58
CA ILE A 176 15.11 16.51 20.62
C ILE A 176 14.20 16.63 19.37
N HIS A 177 13.99 17.84 18.90
CA HIS A 177 13.24 18.08 17.67
C HIS A 177 14.10 17.79 16.43
N LEU A 178 13.43 17.36 15.35
CA LEU A 178 14.08 17.00 14.08
C LEU A 178 15.00 18.13 13.55
N LYS A 179 14.59 19.38 13.71
CA LYS A 179 15.36 20.56 13.27
C LYS A 179 16.68 20.72 14.05
N GLU A 180 16.65 20.52 15.36
CA GLU A 180 17.82 20.63 16.22
C GLU A 180 18.80 19.48 15.99
N ALA A 181 18.27 18.25 15.84
CA ALA A 181 19.06 17.08 15.51
C ALA A 181 19.77 17.24 14.15
N ASN A 182 19.11 17.92 13.19
CA ASN A 182 19.69 18.31 11.92
C ASN A 182 20.90 19.24 12.08
N GLU A 183 20.77 20.26 12.90
CA GLU A 183 21.87 21.21 13.12
C GLU A 183 23.08 20.50 13.77
N ILE A 184 22.84 19.54 14.66
CA ILE A 184 23.91 18.74 15.26
C ILE A 184 24.59 17.89 14.18
N LEU A 185 23.84 17.16 13.35
CA LEU A 185 24.39 16.34 12.26
C LEU A 185 25.14 17.17 11.23
N LYS A 186 24.64 18.37 10.92
CA LYS A 186 25.29 19.31 10.00
C LYS A 186 26.61 19.83 10.55
N LYS A 187 26.64 20.24 11.82
CA LYS A 187 27.84 20.76 12.50
C LYS A 187 28.88 19.68 12.72
N SER A 188 28.47 18.48 13.16
CA SER A 188 29.38 17.37 13.43
C SER A 188 29.93 16.69 12.18
N LYS A 189 29.31 16.93 11.01
CA LYS A 189 29.61 16.24 9.74
C LYS A 189 29.50 14.71 9.84
N LYS A 190 28.82 14.18 10.86
CA LYS A 190 28.58 12.75 11.06
C LYS A 190 27.35 12.30 10.27
N GLY A 191 27.31 11.03 9.89
CA GLY A 191 26.17 10.44 9.18
C GLY A 191 25.08 9.94 10.10
N LYS A 192 25.40 9.74 11.38
CA LYS A 192 24.49 9.14 12.37
C LYS A 192 24.58 9.89 13.71
N LEU A 193 23.41 10.00 14.37
CA LEU A 193 23.25 10.68 15.66
C LEU A 193 22.47 9.76 16.61
N PRO A 194 23.14 9.04 17.52
CA PRO A 194 22.42 8.30 18.55
C PRO A 194 21.69 9.26 19.49
N ILE A 195 20.46 8.89 19.83
CA ILE A 195 19.63 9.61 20.80
C ILE A 195 19.64 8.80 22.11
N VAL A 196 19.99 9.46 23.18
CA VAL A 196 20.13 8.81 24.50
C VAL A 196 19.21 9.47 25.55
N ASP A 197 18.86 8.73 26.58
CA ASP A 197 18.20 9.25 27.77
C ASP A 197 19.18 10.02 28.68
N ASP A 198 18.71 10.51 29.83
CA ASP A 198 19.54 11.24 30.76
C ASP A 198 20.62 10.37 31.43
N ASN A 199 20.49 9.04 31.38
CA ASN A 199 21.45 8.06 31.91
C ASN A 199 22.46 7.60 30.83
N GLY A 200 22.34 8.08 29.60
CA GLY A 200 23.18 7.69 28.47
C GLY A 200 22.79 6.36 27.82
N ASN A 201 21.58 5.86 28.09
CA ASN A 201 21.05 4.67 27.44
C ASN A 201 20.51 5.00 26.05
N LEU A 202 20.73 4.09 25.10
CA LEU A 202 20.28 4.27 23.71
C LEU A 202 18.75 4.19 23.61
N VAL A 203 18.13 5.28 23.15
CA VAL A 203 16.68 5.36 22.92
C VAL A 203 16.35 5.17 21.44
N SER A 204 17.08 5.86 20.56
CA SER A 204 16.87 5.78 19.11
C SER A 204 18.14 6.19 18.36
N LEU A 205 18.14 5.97 17.05
CA LEU A 205 19.22 6.39 16.16
C LEU A 205 18.64 7.29 15.08
N MET A 206 19.34 8.36 14.74
CA MET A 206 18.99 9.24 13.63
C MET A 206 20.08 9.23 12.57
N CYS A 207 19.68 9.17 11.30
CA CYS A 207 20.60 9.17 10.17
C CYS A 207 20.43 10.44 9.31
N ARG A 208 21.53 10.94 8.77
CA ARG A 208 21.52 12.13 7.89
C ARG A 208 20.64 11.93 6.66
N ASN A 209 20.62 10.73 6.09
CA ASN A 209 19.83 10.41 4.91
C ASN A 209 18.33 10.46 5.20
N ASP A 210 17.90 10.20 6.44
CA ASP A 210 16.49 10.21 6.84
C ASP A 210 15.90 11.60 6.85
N LEU A 211 16.73 12.59 7.12
CA LEU A 211 16.38 14.00 7.11
C LEU A 211 16.16 14.52 5.70
N LEU A 212 17.01 14.10 4.76
CA LEU A 212 16.83 14.39 3.35
C LEU A 212 15.54 13.78 2.84
N LYS A 213 15.27 12.50 3.18
CA LYS A 213 14.05 11.79 2.81
C LYS A 213 12.77 12.43 3.38
N ASN A 214 12.78 12.91 4.63
CA ASN A 214 11.62 13.62 5.22
C ASN A 214 11.30 14.94 4.50
N ARG A 215 12.32 15.62 4.00
CA ARG A 215 12.16 16.83 3.18
C ARG A 215 11.68 16.49 1.76
N GLU A 216 12.16 15.37 1.24
CA GLU A 216 11.86 14.88 -0.11
C GLU A 216 10.45 14.27 -0.18
N TYR A 217 10.00 13.59 0.91
CA TYR A 217 8.69 12.92 1.00
C TYR A 217 7.82 13.44 2.14
N PRO A 218 7.32 14.69 2.06
CA PRO A 218 6.53 15.32 3.14
C PRO A 218 5.16 14.66 3.34
N ASN A 219 4.65 13.95 2.32
CA ASN A 219 3.36 13.26 2.35
C ASN A 219 3.43 11.79 2.78
N ALA A 220 4.60 11.31 3.22
CA ALA A 220 4.76 9.90 3.57
C ALA A 220 3.72 9.43 4.60
N SER A 221 3.13 8.26 4.35
CA SER A 221 2.19 7.59 5.25
C SER A 221 2.96 6.98 6.42
N LYS A 222 2.79 7.55 7.61
CA LYS A 222 3.50 7.14 8.83
C LYS A 222 2.52 6.90 9.97
N ASN A 223 2.83 5.90 10.80
CA ASN A 223 2.11 5.64 12.04
C ASN A 223 2.54 6.62 13.17
N SER A 224 1.95 6.46 14.35
CA SER A 224 2.26 7.27 15.54
C SER A 224 3.73 7.19 15.97
N ARG A 225 4.42 6.08 15.65
CA ARG A 225 5.86 5.88 15.90
C ARG A 225 6.74 6.47 14.79
N LYS A 226 6.16 7.20 13.83
CA LYS A 226 6.82 7.78 12.65
C LYS A 226 7.48 6.76 11.71
N GLN A 227 7.08 5.49 11.78
CA GLN A 227 7.48 4.46 10.84
C GLN A 227 6.55 4.47 9.63
N LEU A 228 7.04 4.06 8.46
CA LEU A 228 6.20 3.88 7.28
C LEU A 228 5.07 2.89 7.56
N MET A 229 3.89 3.22 7.08
CA MET A 229 2.72 2.33 7.19
C MET A 229 2.79 1.21 6.17
N VAL A 230 2.37 0.02 6.58
CA VAL A 230 2.30 -1.16 5.72
C VAL A 230 1.13 -2.03 6.15
N GLY A 231 0.41 -2.55 5.16
CA GLY A 231 -0.58 -3.60 5.37
C GLY A 231 -0.06 -4.97 4.97
N ALA A 232 -0.72 -6.00 5.44
CA ALA A 232 -0.45 -7.38 5.03
C ALA A 232 -1.75 -8.16 4.85
N SER A 233 -1.76 -9.09 3.89
CA SER A 233 -2.92 -9.93 3.64
C SER A 233 -2.86 -11.24 4.41
N LEU A 234 -4.04 -11.75 4.75
CA LEU A 234 -4.28 -13.01 5.44
C LEU A 234 -5.28 -13.86 4.66
N SER A 235 -5.14 -15.18 4.71
CA SER A 235 -6.19 -16.10 4.31
C SER A 235 -7.24 -16.27 5.43
N THR A 236 -8.27 -17.06 5.16
CA THR A 236 -9.28 -17.44 6.16
C THR A 236 -9.03 -18.82 6.77
N GLN A 237 -7.89 -19.43 6.49
CA GLN A 237 -7.47 -20.74 7.01
C GLN A 237 -6.94 -20.62 8.45
N ASP A 238 -6.92 -21.72 9.20
CA ASP A 238 -6.44 -21.73 10.59
C ASP A 238 -4.98 -21.31 10.73
N GLU A 239 -4.13 -21.68 9.79
CA GLU A 239 -2.72 -21.24 9.71
C GLU A 239 -2.56 -19.70 9.68
N ALA A 240 -3.59 -18.98 9.23
CA ALA A 240 -3.57 -17.52 9.21
C ALA A 240 -3.54 -16.89 10.61
N LYS A 241 -3.90 -17.65 11.65
CA LYS A 241 -3.82 -17.18 13.04
C LYS A 241 -2.38 -17.05 13.52
N ASP A 242 -1.51 -18.02 13.18
CA ASP A 242 -0.08 -17.97 13.49
C ASP A 242 0.61 -16.89 12.66
N ARG A 243 0.22 -16.76 11.39
CA ARG A 243 0.68 -15.68 10.50
C ARG A 243 0.32 -14.30 11.04
N LEU A 244 -0.89 -14.12 11.55
CA LEU A 244 -1.32 -12.89 12.19
C LEU A 244 -0.41 -12.50 13.36
N ASP A 245 -0.07 -13.45 14.24
CA ASP A 245 0.79 -13.21 15.40
C ASP A 245 2.18 -12.71 14.97
N GLU A 246 2.77 -13.34 13.96
CA GLU A 246 4.06 -12.90 13.41
C GLU A 246 3.98 -11.53 12.72
N LEU A 247 2.90 -11.23 12.01
CA LEU A 247 2.71 -9.92 11.38
C LEU A 247 2.54 -8.80 12.43
N VAL A 248 1.79 -9.04 13.49
CA VAL A 248 1.65 -8.09 14.61
C VAL A 248 2.99 -7.89 15.30
N SER A 249 3.75 -8.95 15.56
CA SER A 249 5.12 -8.87 16.08
C SER A 249 6.05 -8.09 15.15
N ALA A 250 5.87 -8.18 13.85
CA ALA A 250 6.61 -7.41 12.85
C ALA A 250 6.19 -5.93 12.78
N GLY A 251 5.06 -5.56 13.41
CA GLY A 251 4.57 -4.18 13.50
C GLY A 251 3.66 -3.76 12.34
N VAL A 252 2.90 -4.69 11.73
CA VAL A 252 1.90 -4.37 10.72
C VAL A 252 0.89 -3.34 11.23
N ASP A 253 0.46 -2.39 10.39
CA ASP A 253 -0.49 -1.34 10.80
C ASP A 253 -1.95 -1.72 10.48
N VAL A 254 -2.17 -2.54 9.47
CA VAL A 254 -3.50 -2.98 9.04
C VAL A 254 -3.40 -4.35 8.38
N VAL A 255 -4.40 -5.19 8.60
CA VAL A 255 -4.51 -6.47 7.89
C VAL A 255 -5.71 -6.49 6.95
N ILE A 256 -5.53 -7.17 5.82
CA ILE A 256 -6.60 -7.42 4.85
C ILE A 256 -6.90 -8.91 4.82
N ILE A 257 -8.17 -9.29 4.94
CA ILE A 257 -8.56 -10.66 4.68
C ILE A 257 -8.76 -10.78 3.17
N ASP A 258 -7.86 -11.52 2.51
CA ASP A 258 -7.83 -11.64 1.06
C ASP A 258 -8.53 -12.93 0.61
N SER A 259 -9.84 -12.84 0.47
CA SER A 259 -10.74 -13.90 0.01
C SER A 259 -11.34 -13.54 -1.35
N ALA A 260 -11.50 -14.55 -2.22
CA ALA A 260 -12.18 -14.35 -3.50
C ALA A 260 -13.66 -13.97 -3.33
N GLN A 261 -14.29 -14.47 -2.27
CA GLN A 261 -15.66 -14.20 -1.84
C GLN A 261 -15.67 -13.95 -0.34
N GLY A 262 -15.72 -12.67 0.07
CA GLY A 262 -15.66 -12.26 1.47
C GLY A 262 -16.92 -12.61 2.28
N ASN A 263 -18.05 -12.82 1.63
CA ASN A 263 -19.29 -13.16 2.31
C ASN A 263 -19.34 -14.66 2.70
N SER A 264 -18.44 -15.05 3.57
CA SER A 264 -18.31 -16.41 4.06
C SER A 264 -18.24 -16.46 5.59
N ILE A 265 -18.65 -17.57 6.17
CA ILE A 265 -18.53 -17.79 7.62
C ILE A 265 -17.06 -17.74 8.06
N TYR A 266 -16.16 -18.24 7.23
CA TYR A 266 -14.73 -18.28 7.50
C TYR A 266 -14.13 -16.87 7.64
N GLU A 267 -14.52 -15.94 6.78
CA GLU A 267 -14.06 -14.54 6.86
C GLU A 267 -14.69 -13.81 8.04
N ILE A 268 -15.99 -14.01 8.28
CA ILE A 268 -16.70 -13.45 9.43
C ILE A 268 -16.04 -13.88 10.74
N ASP A 269 -15.71 -15.16 10.87
CA ASP A 269 -15.09 -15.70 12.08
C ASP A 269 -13.62 -15.21 12.22
N MET A 270 -12.90 -15.07 11.10
CA MET A 270 -11.55 -14.51 11.12
C MET A 270 -11.55 -13.03 11.56
N ILE A 271 -12.47 -12.20 11.05
CA ILE A 271 -12.61 -10.79 11.50
C ILE A 271 -12.88 -10.75 13.00
N LYS A 272 -13.84 -11.53 13.50
CA LYS A 272 -14.15 -11.59 14.94
C LYS A 272 -12.96 -12.05 15.77
N TYR A 273 -12.22 -13.05 15.29
CA TYR A 273 -11.02 -13.55 15.95
C TYR A 273 -9.95 -12.45 16.06
N ILE A 274 -9.67 -11.73 14.96
CA ILE A 274 -8.68 -10.65 14.95
C ILE A 274 -9.11 -9.54 15.92
N LYS A 275 -10.34 -9.06 15.81
CA LYS A 275 -10.85 -7.98 16.67
C LYS A 275 -10.91 -8.36 18.14
N LYS A 276 -11.10 -9.64 18.46
CA LYS A 276 -11.04 -10.14 19.86
C LYS A 276 -9.60 -10.20 20.38
N LYS A 277 -8.65 -10.65 19.57
CA LYS A 277 -7.25 -10.87 19.98
C LYS A 277 -6.43 -9.58 19.94
N TYR A 278 -6.68 -8.74 18.93
CA TYR A 278 -5.98 -7.48 18.67
C TYR A 278 -7.01 -6.35 18.39
N PRO A 279 -7.67 -5.83 19.43
CA PRO A 279 -8.76 -4.83 19.26
C PRO A 279 -8.35 -3.57 18.51
N ASP A 280 -7.09 -3.15 18.67
CA ASP A 280 -6.54 -1.93 18.08
C ASP A 280 -6.03 -2.13 16.64
N LEU A 281 -5.95 -3.38 16.14
CA LEU A 281 -5.55 -3.66 14.78
C LEU A 281 -6.74 -3.50 13.84
N ASP A 282 -6.58 -2.66 12.83
CA ASP A 282 -7.62 -2.47 11.82
C ASP A 282 -7.67 -3.64 10.84
N VAL A 283 -8.89 -4.04 10.49
CA VAL A 283 -9.17 -5.16 9.60
C VAL A 283 -9.97 -4.68 8.39
N ILE A 284 -9.45 -4.93 7.20
CA ILE A 284 -10.15 -4.73 5.93
C ILE A 284 -10.73 -6.07 5.50
N GLY A 285 -12.05 -6.14 5.35
CA GLY A 285 -12.75 -7.35 4.88
C GLY A 285 -13.06 -7.27 3.39
N GLY A 286 -13.04 -8.39 2.71
CA GLY A 286 -13.39 -8.48 1.28
C GLY A 286 -12.85 -9.73 0.56
N ASN A 287 -13.24 -9.93 -0.69
CA ASN A 287 -13.94 -8.95 -1.54
C ASN A 287 -15.46 -9.13 -1.49
N VAL A 288 -16.17 -8.02 -1.56
CA VAL A 288 -17.64 -7.97 -1.59
C VAL A 288 -18.15 -7.05 -2.71
N VAL A 289 -19.41 -7.23 -3.13
CA VAL A 289 -20.02 -6.46 -4.24
C VAL A 289 -21.50 -6.10 -4.01
N THR A 290 -22.07 -6.47 -2.87
CA THR A 290 -23.47 -6.19 -2.53
C THR A 290 -23.61 -5.57 -1.15
N GLU A 291 -24.70 -4.84 -0.93
CA GLU A 291 -25.01 -4.19 0.34
C GLU A 291 -25.15 -5.22 1.48
N GLU A 292 -25.79 -6.37 1.21
CA GLU A 292 -25.94 -7.46 2.19
C GLU A 292 -24.58 -8.06 2.62
N GLN A 293 -23.67 -8.24 1.67
CA GLN A 293 -22.32 -8.70 1.96
C GLN A 293 -21.57 -7.70 2.84
N CYS A 294 -21.69 -6.39 2.53
CA CYS A 294 -21.12 -5.33 3.36
C CYS A 294 -21.66 -5.38 4.78
N GLU A 295 -22.98 -5.52 4.94
CA GLU A 295 -23.64 -5.59 6.25
C GLU A 295 -23.05 -6.68 7.14
N ARG A 296 -22.82 -7.87 6.59
CA ARG A 296 -22.31 -9.02 7.34
C ARG A 296 -20.88 -8.78 7.84
N LEU A 297 -20.00 -8.23 6.99
CA LEU A 297 -18.62 -7.94 7.38
C LEU A 297 -18.52 -6.75 8.36
N ILE A 298 -19.35 -5.71 8.19
CA ILE A 298 -19.47 -4.60 9.14
C ILE A 298 -19.90 -5.09 10.52
N LYS A 299 -20.94 -5.95 10.57
CA LYS A 299 -21.41 -6.56 11.83
C LYS A 299 -20.36 -7.47 12.47
N ALA A 300 -19.47 -8.08 11.68
CA ALA A 300 -18.36 -8.87 12.19
C ALA A 300 -17.24 -8.00 12.80
N GLY A 301 -17.18 -6.70 12.50
CA GLY A 301 -16.22 -5.74 13.03
C GLY A 301 -15.17 -5.26 12.05
N ALA A 302 -15.39 -5.40 10.74
CA ALA A 302 -14.49 -4.84 9.72
C ALA A 302 -14.40 -3.31 9.84
N ASP A 303 -13.18 -2.76 9.72
CA ASP A 303 -12.88 -1.33 9.81
C ASP A 303 -12.86 -0.65 8.43
N SER A 304 -12.84 -1.44 7.36
CA SER A 304 -12.96 -1.03 5.96
C SER A 304 -13.38 -2.23 5.11
N LEU A 305 -13.90 -1.98 3.91
CA LEU A 305 -14.32 -3.05 2.98
C LEU A 305 -13.60 -2.92 1.64
N ARG A 306 -13.16 -4.05 1.09
CA ARG A 306 -12.57 -4.17 -0.25
C ARG A 306 -13.65 -4.61 -1.24
N ILE A 307 -13.89 -3.77 -2.26
CA ILE A 307 -15.01 -3.91 -3.19
C ILE A 307 -14.51 -4.32 -4.56
N GLY A 308 -14.99 -5.46 -5.05
CA GLY A 308 -14.71 -5.92 -6.41
C GLY A 308 -14.63 -7.44 -6.53
N MET A 309 -15.39 -8.01 -7.46
CA MET A 309 -15.34 -9.42 -7.78
C MET A 309 -15.39 -9.59 -9.30
N GLY A 310 -14.27 -10.01 -9.87
CA GLY A 310 -14.11 -10.25 -11.30
C GLY A 310 -13.74 -9.08 -12.21
N PRO A 311 -13.52 -7.82 -11.76
CA PRO A 311 -13.19 -6.72 -12.65
C PRO A 311 -11.69 -6.60 -12.96
N GLY A 312 -10.82 -7.37 -12.30
CA GLY A 312 -9.37 -7.31 -12.52
C GLY A 312 -8.98 -7.73 -13.94
N SER A 313 -7.95 -7.09 -14.52
CA SER A 313 -7.51 -7.32 -15.91
C SER A 313 -7.05 -8.77 -16.21
N ILE A 314 -6.67 -9.49 -15.16
CA ILE A 314 -6.24 -10.91 -15.23
C ILE A 314 -7.21 -11.85 -14.53
N CYS A 315 -8.39 -11.36 -14.12
CA CYS A 315 -9.40 -12.13 -13.43
C CYS A 315 -10.40 -12.71 -14.43
N THR A 316 -10.68 -14.01 -14.32
CA THR A 316 -11.68 -14.71 -15.13
C THR A 316 -12.87 -15.21 -14.31
N THR A 317 -13.01 -14.78 -13.06
CA THR A 317 -14.05 -15.26 -12.13
C THR A 317 -15.47 -15.09 -12.72
N GLN A 318 -15.78 -13.95 -13.35
CA GLN A 318 -17.11 -13.72 -13.91
C GLN A 318 -17.42 -14.69 -15.07
N THR A 319 -16.43 -14.99 -15.91
CA THR A 319 -16.58 -15.92 -17.03
C THR A 319 -16.60 -17.36 -16.57
N THR A 320 -15.72 -17.72 -15.62
CA THR A 320 -15.51 -19.11 -15.18
C THR A 320 -16.58 -19.54 -14.16
N MET A 321 -16.96 -18.66 -13.23
CA MET A 321 -17.88 -18.96 -12.12
C MET A 321 -19.25 -18.32 -12.29
N ALA A 322 -19.45 -17.47 -13.29
CA ALA A 322 -20.69 -16.72 -13.52
C ALA A 322 -21.12 -15.83 -12.33
N VAL A 323 -20.18 -15.44 -11.47
CA VAL A 323 -20.43 -14.66 -10.24
C VAL A 323 -19.55 -13.41 -10.26
N GLY A 324 -20.12 -12.27 -9.87
CA GLY A 324 -19.45 -10.99 -9.80
C GLY A 324 -20.40 -9.82 -10.01
N ARG A 325 -19.85 -8.63 -10.17
CA ARG A 325 -20.63 -7.42 -10.46
C ARG A 325 -19.76 -6.41 -11.21
N PRO A 326 -20.31 -5.67 -12.20
CA PRO A 326 -19.63 -4.54 -12.83
C PRO A 326 -19.19 -3.52 -11.78
N GLN A 327 -17.93 -3.06 -11.88
CA GLN A 327 -17.21 -2.47 -10.77
C GLN A 327 -17.78 -1.13 -10.29
N ALA A 328 -18.20 -0.26 -11.19
CA ALA A 328 -18.75 1.03 -10.79
C ALA A 328 -20.04 0.87 -9.98
N THR A 329 -20.95 -0.02 -10.42
CA THR A 329 -22.16 -0.33 -9.68
C THR A 329 -21.85 -0.96 -8.33
N ALA A 330 -20.87 -1.87 -8.25
CA ALA A 330 -20.45 -2.49 -7.00
C ALA A 330 -19.95 -1.43 -6.00
N VAL A 331 -19.02 -0.57 -6.44
CA VAL A 331 -18.43 0.48 -5.61
C VAL A 331 -19.50 1.43 -5.10
N PHE A 332 -20.33 2.00 -5.98
CA PHE A 332 -21.36 2.96 -5.54
C PHE A 332 -22.31 2.36 -4.50
N ARG A 333 -22.88 1.18 -4.77
CA ARG A 333 -23.86 0.55 -3.86
C ARG A 333 -23.23 0.20 -2.51
N CYS A 334 -22.04 -0.39 -2.51
CA CYS A 334 -21.34 -0.74 -1.28
C CYS A 334 -20.93 0.51 -0.49
N ALA A 335 -20.40 1.54 -1.14
CA ALA A 335 -20.01 2.79 -0.51
C ALA A 335 -21.23 3.50 0.13
N ARG A 336 -22.33 3.61 -0.61
CA ARG A 336 -23.58 4.18 -0.12
C ARG A 336 -24.10 3.46 1.14
N TYR A 337 -24.03 2.14 1.17
CA TYR A 337 -24.45 1.35 2.33
C TYR A 337 -23.50 1.54 3.51
N SER A 338 -22.18 1.37 3.27
CA SER A 338 -21.14 1.39 4.31
C SER A 338 -20.99 2.75 4.99
N ARG A 339 -21.28 3.85 4.25
CA ARG A 339 -21.29 5.22 4.76
C ARG A 339 -22.20 5.41 5.97
N LYS A 340 -23.32 4.69 6.06
CA LYS A 340 -24.24 4.73 7.19
C LYS A 340 -23.59 4.31 8.52
N TYR A 341 -22.49 3.56 8.43
CA TYR A 341 -21.73 3.02 9.56
C TYR A 341 -20.36 3.68 9.70
N ASN A 342 -20.07 4.73 8.92
CA ASN A 342 -18.76 5.37 8.82
C ASN A 342 -17.63 4.39 8.47
N ILE A 343 -17.94 3.39 7.64
CA ILE A 343 -16.96 2.42 7.13
C ILE A 343 -16.54 2.84 5.72
N PRO A 344 -15.25 3.22 5.51
CA PRO A 344 -14.74 3.53 4.18
C PRO A 344 -14.67 2.28 3.31
N VAL A 345 -14.67 2.47 1.99
CA VAL A 345 -14.55 1.37 1.04
C VAL A 345 -13.36 1.58 0.09
N ILE A 346 -12.73 0.49 -0.29
CA ILE A 346 -11.59 0.44 -1.21
C ILE A 346 -12.08 -0.17 -2.52
N ALA A 347 -12.00 0.58 -3.61
CA ALA A 347 -12.32 0.09 -4.95
C ALA A 347 -11.15 -0.76 -5.48
N ASP A 348 -11.38 -2.06 -5.66
CA ASP A 348 -10.35 -3.02 -6.12
C ASP A 348 -10.70 -3.63 -7.47
N GLY A 349 -9.84 -3.38 -8.45
CA GLY A 349 -9.95 -3.90 -9.80
C GLY A 349 -10.69 -2.99 -10.79
N GLY A 350 -10.46 -3.23 -12.09
CA GLY A 350 -11.05 -2.46 -13.18
C GLY A 350 -10.42 -1.07 -13.38
N ILE A 351 -9.39 -0.72 -12.62
CA ILE A 351 -8.69 0.57 -12.70
C ILE A 351 -7.49 0.41 -13.61
N ALA A 352 -7.52 1.09 -14.76
CA ALA A 352 -6.48 1.01 -15.80
C ALA A 352 -5.79 2.36 -16.10
N ASN A 353 -6.34 3.48 -15.63
CA ASN A 353 -5.82 4.81 -15.88
C ASN A 353 -6.26 5.81 -14.79
N ILE A 354 -5.79 7.06 -14.87
CA ILE A 354 -6.10 8.15 -13.93
C ILE A 354 -7.61 8.41 -13.86
N GLY A 355 -8.29 8.44 -15.02
CA GLY A 355 -9.74 8.67 -15.08
C GLY A 355 -10.53 7.59 -14.31
N HIS A 356 -10.06 6.33 -14.29
CA HIS A 356 -10.69 5.27 -13.51
C HIS A 356 -10.44 5.45 -12.00
N ILE A 357 -9.25 5.96 -11.59
CA ILE A 357 -9.02 6.33 -10.19
C ILE A 357 -10.00 7.44 -9.79
N ALA A 358 -10.07 8.52 -10.57
CA ALA A 358 -10.97 9.64 -10.31
C ALA A 358 -12.44 9.20 -10.23
N LYS A 359 -12.91 8.37 -11.17
CA LYS A 359 -14.27 7.84 -11.19
C LYS A 359 -14.55 6.94 -9.98
N SER A 360 -13.61 6.07 -9.58
CA SER A 360 -13.80 5.19 -8.42
C SER A 360 -14.00 5.99 -7.13
N VAL A 361 -13.22 7.07 -6.96
CA VAL A 361 -13.35 7.95 -5.79
C VAL A 361 -14.63 8.79 -5.90
N ALA A 362 -14.95 9.31 -7.07
CA ALA A 362 -16.14 10.15 -7.29
C ALA A 362 -17.47 9.41 -7.06
N ILE A 363 -17.49 8.08 -7.15
CA ILE A 363 -18.68 7.27 -6.84
C ILE A 363 -18.68 6.68 -5.43
N GLY A 364 -17.82 7.18 -4.55
CA GLY A 364 -17.86 6.94 -3.12
C GLY A 364 -16.75 6.07 -2.54
N ALA A 365 -15.79 5.57 -3.33
CA ALA A 365 -14.63 4.89 -2.77
C ALA A 365 -13.70 5.89 -2.06
N SER A 366 -13.20 5.51 -0.90
CA SER A 366 -12.17 6.27 -0.18
C SER A 366 -10.78 6.02 -0.76
N MET A 367 -10.53 4.80 -1.25
CA MET A 367 -9.25 4.36 -1.79
C MET A 367 -9.42 3.60 -3.11
N ALA A 368 -8.42 3.69 -3.96
CA ALA A 368 -8.26 2.92 -5.18
C ALA A 368 -7.15 1.89 -5.01
N MET A 369 -7.48 0.60 -5.05
CA MET A 369 -6.51 -0.50 -5.01
C MET A 369 -6.19 -0.95 -6.42
N MET A 370 -4.89 -1.05 -6.74
CA MET A 370 -4.41 -1.31 -8.08
C MET A 370 -3.38 -2.43 -8.11
N GLY A 371 -3.54 -3.32 -9.09
CA GLY A 371 -2.59 -4.40 -9.41
C GLY A 371 -1.83 -4.06 -10.69
N SER A 372 -2.48 -4.15 -11.85
CA SER A 372 -1.84 -3.98 -13.18
C SER A 372 -1.16 -2.63 -13.38
N MET A 373 -1.69 -1.56 -12.79
CA MET A 373 -1.07 -0.24 -12.88
C MET A 373 0.32 -0.20 -12.22
N PHE A 374 0.53 -0.96 -11.15
CA PHE A 374 1.79 -0.96 -10.42
C PHE A 374 2.72 -2.13 -10.77
N ALA A 375 2.19 -3.23 -11.33
CA ALA A 375 2.95 -4.44 -11.62
C ALA A 375 4.16 -4.24 -12.55
N GLY A 376 4.10 -3.28 -13.50
CA GLY A 376 5.20 -2.98 -14.45
C GLY A 376 6.29 -2.06 -13.91
N THR A 377 6.25 -1.66 -12.63
CA THR A 377 7.22 -0.71 -12.07
C THR A 377 8.47 -1.41 -11.52
N GLN A 378 9.54 -0.63 -11.32
CA GLN A 378 10.81 -1.15 -10.80
C GLN A 378 10.67 -1.75 -9.41
N GLU A 379 9.80 -1.17 -8.58
CA GLU A 379 9.61 -1.54 -7.18
C GLU A 379 8.66 -2.74 -6.98
N ALA A 380 7.95 -3.16 -8.05
CA ALA A 380 7.20 -4.40 -8.04
C ALA A 380 8.15 -5.61 -8.07
N PRO A 381 7.76 -6.77 -7.48
CA PRO A 381 8.57 -7.98 -7.50
C PRO A 381 8.82 -8.53 -8.91
N GLY A 382 9.88 -9.31 -9.06
CA GLY A 382 10.26 -10.00 -10.29
C GLY A 382 11.17 -9.20 -11.22
N ASP A 383 11.80 -9.94 -12.13
CA ASP A 383 12.75 -9.40 -13.10
C ASP A 383 12.07 -8.93 -14.39
N TYR A 384 12.71 -7.98 -15.06
CA TYR A 384 12.34 -7.56 -16.40
C TYR A 384 12.82 -8.58 -17.45
N PHE A 385 12.05 -8.74 -18.51
CA PHE A 385 12.42 -9.48 -19.70
C PHE A 385 12.04 -8.72 -20.96
N TYR A 386 12.55 -9.14 -22.11
CA TYR A 386 12.26 -8.51 -23.40
C TYR A 386 11.49 -9.50 -24.29
N GLU A 387 10.43 -9.02 -24.90
CA GLU A 387 9.67 -9.71 -25.93
C GLU A 387 9.36 -8.75 -27.06
N GLN A 388 9.72 -9.12 -28.29
CA GLN A 388 9.57 -8.27 -29.49
C GLN A 388 10.15 -6.86 -29.34
N GLY A 389 11.25 -6.70 -28.60
CA GLY A 389 11.89 -5.41 -28.36
C GLY A 389 11.24 -4.55 -27.25
N VAL A 390 10.14 -5.01 -26.66
CA VAL A 390 9.45 -4.35 -25.55
C VAL A 390 9.94 -4.89 -24.21
N ARG A 391 10.26 -4.00 -23.28
CA ARG A 391 10.63 -4.37 -21.91
C ARG A 391 9.37 -4.63 -21.08
N LEU A 392 9.27 -5.82 -20.54
CA LEU A 392 8.08 -6.34 -19.86
C LEU A 392 8.41 -6.86 -18.47
N LYS A 393 7.39 -6.95 -17.62
CA LYS A 393 7.43 -7.62 -16.33
C LYS A 393 6.29 -8.63 -16.23
N ARG A 394 6.52 -9.76 -15.57
CA ARG A 394 5.46 -10.76 -15.33
C ARG A 394 4.39 -10.18 -14.43
N TYR A 395 3.14 -10.47 -14.76
CA TYR A 395 1.98 -10.12 -13.96
C TYR A 395 0.98 -11.27 -13.98
N ARG A 396 0.59 -11.74 -12.78
CA ARG A 396 -0.32 -12.88 -12.67
C ARG A 396 -1.38 -12.69 -11.60
N GLY A 397 -2.56 -13.27 -11.87
CA GLY A 397 -3.64 -13.37 -10.89
C GLY A 397 -3.29 -14.39 -9.80
N MET A 398 -3.71 -14.09 -8.56
CA MET A 398 -3.56 -15.03 -7.44
C MET A 398 -4.33 -16.34 -7.64
N ALA A 399 -5.28 -16.36 -8.59
CA ALA A 399 -6.04 -17.54 -9.03
C ALA A 399 -5.53 -18.15 -10.34
N SER A 400 -4.35 -17.78 -10.83
CA SER A 400 -3.69 -18.48 -11.94
C SER A 400 -3.12 -19.83 -11.46
N ILE A 401 -2.97 -20.76 -12.37
CA ILE A 401 -2.39 -22.10 -12.05
C ILE A 401 -1.03 -21.93 -11.39
N GLU A 402 -0.18 -21.07 -11.94
CA GLU A 402 1.16 -20.81 -11.41
C GLU A 402 1.15 -20.22 -9.97
N ALA A 403 0.20 -19.33 -9.65
CA ALA A 403 0.07 -18.80 -8.30
C ALA A 403 -0.49 -19.85 -7.33
N MET A 404 -1.41 -20.71 -7.80
CA MET A 404 -1.97 -21.80 -7.01
C MET A 404 -0.91 -22.85 -6.62
N GLU A 405 0.07 -23.10 -7.48
CA GLU A 405 1.19 -24.01 -7.20
C GLU A 405 2.11 -23.51 -6.09
N ARG A 406 2.15 -22.19 -5.86
CA ARG A 406 2.96 -21.55 -4.82
C ARG A 406 2.19 -21.22 -3.52
N GLY A 407 0.90 -21.61 -3.42
CA GLY A 407 0.08 -21.37 -2.23
C GLY A 407 -1.21 -20.56 -2.46
N GLY A 408 -1.41 -20.00 -3.65
CA GLY A 408 -2.62 -19.24 -4.01
C GLY A 408 -3.92 -20.06 -3.98
N SER A 409 -3.83 -21.40 -3.95
CA SER A 409 -4.98 -22.32 -3.78
C SER A 409 -5.73 -22.10 -2.46
N LYS A 410 -5.06 -21.62 -1.41
CA LYS A 410 -5.64 -21.30 -0.10
C LYS A 410 -6.77 -20.27 -0.17
N ARG A 411 -6.68 -19.33 -1.11
CA ARG A 411 -7.69 -18.30 -1.35
C ARG A 411 -9.04 -18.84 -1.83
N TYR A 412 -9.04 -20.05 -2.41
CA TYR A 412 -10.19 -20.66 -3.08
C TYR A 412 -10.65 -21.97 -2.41
N PHE A 413 -10.15 -22.30 -1.22
CA PHE A 413 -10.41 -23.58 -0.52
C PHE A 413 -10.15 -24.80 -1.41
N ALA A 414 -9.17 -24.73 -2.30
CA ALA A 414 -8.90 -25.73 -3.33
C ALA A 414 -7.59 -26.51 -3.07
N GLU A 415 -7.07 -26.54 -1.85
CA GLU A 415 -5.80 -27.20 -1.51
C GLU A 415 -5.84 -28.72 -1.75
N ASP A 416 -6.95 -29.36 -1.35
CA ASP A 416 -7.15 -30.81 -1.47
C ASP A 416 -7.78 -31.24 -2.80
N SER A 417 -8.10 -30.28 -3.67
CA SER A 417 -8.74 -30.57 -4.95
C SER A 417 -7.75 -31.13 -5.96
N LYS A 418 -8.02 -32.35 -6.48
CA LYS A 418 -7.25 -32.93 -7.59
C LYS A 418 -7.38 -32.16 -8.90
N ILE A 419 -8.46 -31.40 -9.06
CA ILE A 419 -8.73 -30.58 -10.25
C ILE A 419 -8.70 -29.11 -9.83
N LYS A 420 -7.72 -28.36 -10.33
CA LYS A 420 -7.62 -26.91 -10.10
C LYS A 420 -8.30 -26.17 -11.24
N VAL A 421 -9.35 -25.39 -10.93
CA VAL A 421 -10.02 -24.52 -11.89
C VAL A 421 -9.46 -23.09 -11.73
N ALA A 422 -8.71 -22.64 -12.73
CA ALA A 422 -8.15 -21.29 -12.71
C ALA A 422 -9.27 -20.23 -12.83
N GLN A 423 -9.19 -19.20 -12.00
CA GLN A 423 -10.05 -18.01 -12.06
C GLN A 423 -9.23 -16.74 -12.39
N GLY A 424 -8.05 -16.92 -12.94
CA GLY A 424 -7.13 -15.87 -13.36
C GLY A 424 -6.08 -16.42 -14.31
N VAL A 425 -5.41 -15.50 -14.98
CA VAL A 425 -4.36 -15.80 -15.95
C VAL A 425 -3.02 -15.22 -15.52
N SER A 426 -1.94 -15.75 -16.10
CA SER A 426 -0.60 -15.17 -16.05
C SER A 426 -0.31 -14.47 -17.38
N GLY A 427 0.31 -13.31 -17.33
CA GLY A 427 0.69 -12.52 -18.49
C GLY A 427 1.88 -11.62 -18.19
N ALA A 428 2.02 -10.57 -18.98
CA ALA A 428 3.05 -9.56 -18.82
C ALA A 428 2.46 -8.16 -18.96
N VAL A 429 3.12 -7.19 -18.32
CA VAL A 429 2.81 -5.76 -18.43
C VAL A 429 4.04 -5.00 -18.87
N VAL A 430 3.83 -3.91 -19.60
CA VAL A 430 4.90 -3.04 -20.07
C VAL A 430 5.58 -2.35 -18.90
N ASP A 431 6.91 -2.16 -19.00
CA ASP A 431 7.70 -1.37 -18.08
C ASP A 431 7.15 0.05 -17.95
N LYS A 432 6.88 0.46 -16.73
CA LYS A 432 6.40 1.80 -16.37
C LYS A 432 7.47 2.67 -15.68
N GLY A 433 8.69 2.16 -15.57
CA GLY A 433 9.77 2.83 -14.84
C GLY A 433 9.57 2.80 -13.32
N SER A 434 10.09 3.80 -12.64
CA SER A 434 10.03 3.87 -11.17
C SER A 434 8.70 4.41 -10.66
N MET A 435 8.23 3.88 -9.52
CA MET A 435 7.11 4.43 -8.76
C MET A 435 7.33 5.89 -8.38
N PHE A 436 8.58 6.29 -8.16
CA PHE A 436 8.95 7.66 -7.80
C PHE A 436 8.70 8.69 -8.90
N ASP A 437 8.62 8.25 -10.16
CA ASP A 437 8.19 9.07 -11.30
C ASP A 437 6.70 8.88 -11.59
N TYR A 438 6.23 7.64 -11.49
CA TYR A 438 4.89 7.26 -11.91
C TYR A 438 3.79 7.78 -10.95
N VAL A 439 3.97 7.64 -9.64
CA VAL A 439 2.96 8.10 -8.67
C VAL A 439 2.78 9.62 -8.68
N PRO A 440 3.83 10.47 -8.74
CA PRO A 440 3.65 11.91 -8.93
C PRO A 440 2.82 12.26 -10.17
N TYR A 441 3.00 11.56 -11.29
CA TYR A 441 2.19 11.72 -12.48
C TYR A 441 0.71 11.38 -12.23
N LEU A 442 0.42 10.24 -11.57
CA LEU A 442 -0.94 9.85 -11.22
C LEU A 442 -1.61 10.87 -10.30
N ILE A 443 -0.88 11.36 -9.29
CA ILE A 443 -1.37 12.37 -8.33
C ILE A 443 -1.68 13.69 -9.03
N GLN A 444 -0.79 14.15 -9.91
CA GLN A 444 -1.03 15.39 -10.64
C GLN A 444 -2.26 15.28 -11.54
N GLY A 445 -2.39 14.16 -12.28
CA GLY A 445 -3.58 13.92 -13.09
C GLY A 445 -4.86 13.83 -12.27
N LEU A 446 -4.80 13.21 -11.10
CA LEU A 446 -5.96 13.14 -10.20
C LEU A 446 -6.35 14.53 -9.66
N LYS A 447 -5.38 15.39 -9.32
CA LYS A 447 -5.63 16.79 -8.94
C LYS A 447 -6.31 17.59 -10.05
N HIS A 448 -5.88 17.42 -11.30
CA HIS A 448 -6.56 18.02 -12.45
C HIS A 448 -8.00 17.50 -12.60
N SER A 449 -8.21 16.19 -12.45
CA SER A 449 -9.57 15.63 -12.48
C SER A 449 -10.48 16.24 -11.40
N PHE A 450 -9.96 16.46 -10.19
CA PHE A 450 -10.70 17.12 -9.11
C PHE A 450 -10.99 18.60 -9.42
N GLN A 451 -10.04 19.30 -10.02
CA GLN A 451 -10.24 20.66 -10.49
C GLN A 451 -11.35 20.73 -11.53
N ASP A 452 -11.34 19.84 -12.54
CA ASP A 452 -12.38 19.79 -13.57
C ASP A 452 -13.76 19.41 -13.00
N MET A 453 -13.80 18.60 -11.93
CA MET A 453 -15.02 18.33 -11.17
C MET A 453 -15.49 19.50 -10.29
N GLY A 454 -14.68 20.54 -10.13
CA GLY A 454 -14.97 21.70 -9.27
C GLY A 454 -14.89 21.38 -7.77
N VAL A 455 -14.03 20.41 -7.35
CA VAL A 455 -13.99 19.91 -5.97
C VAL A 455 -12.56 19.92 -5.41
N LYS A 456 -12.36 20.44 -4.20
CA LYS A 456 -11.03 20.60 -3.59
C LYS A 456 -10.58 19.42 -2.75
N ASP A 457 -11.48 18.53 -2.32
CA ASP A 457 -11.14 17.39 -1.47
C ASP A 457 -12.14 16.24 -1.61
N ILE A 458 -11.73 15.05 -1.16
CA ILE A 458 -12.53 13.81 -1.27
C ILE A 458 -13.78 13.86 -0.39
N LYS A 459 -13.73 14.51 0.76
CA LYS A 459 -14.89 14.64 1.66
C LYS A 459 -15.99 15.45 1.00
N THR A 460 -15.67 16.61 0.47
CA THR A 460 -16.60 17.47 -0.28
C THR A 460 -17.14 16.74 -1.52
N LEU A 461 -16.29 16.00 -2.25
CA LEU A 461 -16.69 15.17 -3.39
C LEU A 461 -17.79 14.16 -3.00
N HIS A 462 -17.59 13.46 -1.87
CA HIS A 462 -18.59 12.50 -1.38
C HIS A 462 -19.87 13.16 -0.86
N GLU A 463 -19.76 14.34 -0.25
CA GLU A 463 -20.94 15.12 0.13
C GLU A 463 -21.76 15.50 -1.11
N MET A 464 -21.13 16.03 -2.15
CA MET A 464 -21.78 16.38 -3.42
C MET A 464 -22.35 15.16 -4.15
N LEU A 465 -21.68 13.98 -4.05
CA LEU A 465 -22.19 12.73 -4.61
C LEU A 465 -23.53 12.35 -4.01
N TYR A 466 -23.63 12.33 -2.68
CA TYR A 466 -24.82 11.81 -1.98
C TYR A 466 -25.95 12.85 -1.83
N ASN A 467 -25.70 14.13 -2.01
CA ASN A 467 -26.74 15.15 -2.09
C ASN A 467 -27.22 15.41 -3.54
N GLY A 468 -26.65 14.70 -4.52
CA GLY A 468 -27.04 14.77 -5.93
C GLY A 468 -26.51 15.99 -6.69
N GLU A 469 -25.52 16.69 -6.14
CA GLU A 469 -24.85 17.79 -6.82
C GLU A 469 -23.87 17.31 -7.88
N MET A 470 -23.15 16.20 -7.61
CA MET A 470 -22.35 15.53 -8.64
C MET A 470 -23.25 14.94 -9.73
N ARG A 471 -22.92 15.24 -10.98
CA ARG A 471 -23.72 14.82 -12.13
C ARG A 471 -22.93 13.90 -13.03
N PHE A 472 -23.61 12.94 -13.61
CA PHE A 472 -23.05 11.88 -14.44
C PHE A 472 -23.83 11.74 -15.72
N GLU A 473 -23.13 11.25 -16.78
CA GLU A 473 -23.78 10.86 -18.02
C GLU A 473 -23.39 9.44 -18.40
N LYS A 474 -24.35 8.65 -18.87
CA LYS A 474 -24.12 7.30 -19.37
C LYS A 474 -23.58 7.37 -20.80
N ARG A 475 -22.56 6.59 -21.10
CA ARG A 475 -21.91 6.57 -22.41
C ARG A 475 -22.33 5.35 -23.22
N SER A 476 -22.69 5.55 -24.48
CA SER A 476 -22.80 4.48 -25.48
C SER A 476 -21.40 4.01 -25.93
N MET A 477 -21.32 2.91 -26.64
CA MET A 477 -20.06 2.45 -27.25
C MET A 477 -19.44 3.51 -28.16
N SER A 478 -20.27 4.20 -28.97
CA SER A 478 -19.81 5.29 -29.84
C SER A 478 -19.23 6.46 -29.05
N ALA A 479 -19.90 6.85 -27.94
CA ALA A 479 -19.40 7.91 -27.07
C ALA A 479 -18.11 7.53 -26.32
N GLN A 480 -17.87 6.24 -26.08
CA GLN A 480 -16.60 5.77 -25.51
C GLN A 480 -15.47 5.87 -26.54
N ILE A 481 -15.73 5.56 -27.81
CA ILE A 481 -14.77 5.70 -28.91
C ILE A 481 -14.46 7.18 -29.16
N GLU A 482 -15.48 8.05 -29.25
CA GLU A 482 -15.37 9.50 -29.43
C GLU A 482 -14.52 10.13 -28.29
N GLY A 483 -14.68 9.66 -27.07
CA GLY A 483 -13.93 10.14 -25.90
C GLY A 483 -12.48 9.65 -25.82
N GLY A 484 -12.02 8.82 -26.77
CA GLY A 484 -10.65 8.34 -26.89
C GLY A 484 -9.92 8.97 -28.07
N VAL A 485 -8.67 8.56 -28.30
CA VAL A 485 -7.95 8.96 -29.53
C VAL A 485 -8.56 8.23 -30.72
N HIS A 486 -8.99 8.96 -31.76
CA HIS A 486 -9.60 8.42 -32.94
C HIS A 486 -9.25 9.28 -34.17
N ASP A 487 -9.47 8.74 -35.36
CA ASP A 487 -9.28 9.42 -36.67
C ASP A 487 -7.87 9.98 -36.94
N MET A 488 -6.84 9.41 -36.25
CA MET A 488 -5.45 9.76 -36.44
C MET A 488 -4.73 8.67 -37.24
N TYR A 489 -3.90 9.04 -38.23
CA TYR A 489 -3.02 8.08 -38.91
C TYR A 489 -1.98 7.46 -37.94
N SER A 490 -1.40 8.30 -37.10
CA SER A 490 -0.52 7.87 -36.01
C SER A 490 -0.49 8.95 -34.94
N TYR A 491 -0.21 8.54 -33.70
CA TYR A 491 0.01 9.45 -32.57
C TYR A 491 1.07 8.88 -31.64
N LYS A 492 1.67 9.76 -30.85
CA LYS A 492 2.62 9.37 -29.80
C LYS A 492 1.86 9.19 -28.49
N GLU A 493 1.82 7.98 -28.01
CA GLU A 493 1.24 7.71 -26.69
C GLU A 493 2.00 8.45 -25.58
N PRO A 494 1.30 9.04 -24.61
CA PRO A 494 1.93 9.51 -23.39
C PRO A 494 2.67 8.38 -22.65
N LYS A 495 3.76 8.71 -21.99
CA LYS A 495 4.65 7.73 -21.32
C LYS A 495 3.94 6.73 -20.39
N TYR A 496 2.80 7.11 -19.84
CA TYR A 496 2.08 6.34 -18.79
C TYR A 496 0.60 6.10 -19.15
N MET A 497 0.26 6.08 -20.41
CA MET A 497 -1.08 5.72 -20.87
C MET A 497 -1.28 4.22 -21.02
#